data_568bb277ec0f458c2794e1c39644923a
#
_entry.id   568bb277ec0f458c2794e1c39644923a
#
_cell.length_a   1.000
_cell.length_b   1.000
_cell.length_c   1.000
_cell.angle_alpha   90.00
_cell.angle_beta   90.00
_cell.angle_gamma   90.00
#
_symmetry.space_group_name_H-M   'P 1'
#
loop_
_entity.id
_entity.type
_entity.pdbx_description
1 polymer ?
#
loop_
_entity_poly.entity_id
_entity_poly.type
_entity_poly.pdbx_seq_one_letter_code
_entity_poly.pdbx_strand_id
1 'polypeptide(L)'
;MSDDARPKPRLLREPGAYLRRQVRLKLNDAVRGLGLKVADSVDMGSLRTATGFRHVLDVGVARGTPDLYARFPEAEIELFEPAPQFYPGLETGVMRERSCRLHKFALGATDGEAVLHLAGATSASLLGTQDKPGRTFPVITVPVRRLDHVLRAADLDRPALLKIDTEGYELAVLQGAEALLPAIDAVIVEVHLGKAYAYRPQQILDILAPHGFALVDVLDTEVRNRRVTCLDMVFERPRTG
;
A
#
# COMPACT_ATOMS: atom_id res chain seq x y z
N MET A 1 -26.98 16.49 37.09
CA MET A 1 -25.55 16.76 36.93
C MET A 1 -25.02 15.75 35.92
N SER A 2 -24.96 16.15 34.66
CA SER A 2 -24.50 15.31 33.55
C SER A 2 -22.97 15.47 33.42
N ASP A 3 -22.25 14.39 33.65
CA ASP A 3 -20.82 14.31 33.52
C ASP A 3 -20.49 14.29 32.02
N ASP A 4 -20.14 15.47 31.49
CA ASP A 4 -19.72 15.67 30.09
C ASP A 4 -18.26 15.19 29.96
N ALA A 5 -18.08 13.87 29.85
CA ALA A 5 -16.76 13.24 29.65
C ALA A 5 -16.29 13.47 28.22
N ARG A 6 -15.73 14.66 27.94
CA ARG A 6 -15.01 14.92 26.69
C ARG A 6 -13.89 13.87 26.52
N PRO A 7 -13.77 13.24 25.35
CA PRO A 7 -12.70 12.28 25.12
C PRO A 7 -11.32 12.95 25.30
N LYS A 8 -10.47 12.36 26.13
CA LYS A 8 -9.12 12.85 26.38
C LYS A 8 -8.34 12.93 25.07
N PRO A 9 -7.49 13.98 24.88
CA PRO A 9 -6.67 14.11 23.68
C PRO A 9 -5.81 12.86 23.44
N ARG A 10 -5.62 12.51 22.17
CA ARG A 10 -4.91 11.31 21.69
C ARG A 10 -3.54 11.11 22.34
N LEU A 11 -2.82 12.20 22.66
CA LEU A 11 -1.54 12.26 23.37
C LEU A 11 -1.52 11.50 24.71
N LEU A 12 -2.67 11.40 25.39
CA LEU A 12 -2.76 10.77 26.72
C LEU A 12 -3.13 9.28 26.65
N ARG A 13 -3.46 8.76 25.46
CA ARG A 13 -3.82 7.34 25.30
C ARG A 13 -2.63 6.43 24.96
N GLU A 14 -1.65 6.93 24.19
CA GLU A 14 -0.45 6.16 23.80
C GLU A 14 0.80 7.06 23.72
N PRO A 15 1.40 7.43 24.86
CA PRO A 15 2.55 8.34 24.86
C PRO A 15 3.78 7.74 24.14
N GLY A 16 3.92 6.41 24.16
CA GLY A 16 5.03 5.71 23.49
C GLY A 16 4.94 5.74 21.95
N ALA A 17 3.75 5.69 21.38
CA ALA A 17 3.54 5.76 19.93
C ALA A 17 3.82 7.19 19.42
N TYR A 18 3.35 8.20 20.14
CA TYR A 18 3.64 9.60 19.82
C TYR A 18 5.15 9.91 19.85
N LEU A 19 5.84 9.45 20.90
CA LEU A 19 7.28 9.67 21.04
C LEU A 19 8.06 8.96 19.91
N ARG A 20 7.72 7.71 19.59
CA ARG A 20 8.32 6.96 18.47
C ARG A 20 8.11 7.70 17.15
N ARG A 21 6.91 8.23 16.89
CA ARG A 21 6.62 9.02 15.69
C ARG A 21 7.47 10.30 15.62
N GLN A 22 7.60 11.05 16.73
CA GLN A 22 8.42 12.27 16.78
C GLN A 22 9.92 12.00 16.57
N VAL A 23 10.44 10.92 17.17
CA VAL A 23 11.83 10.48 16.98
C VAL A 23 12.06 10.07 15.52
N ARG A 24 11.12 9.33 14.92
CA ARG A 24 11.17 8.92 13.51
C ARG A 24 11.14 10.11 12.57
N LEU A 25 10.25 11.08 12.78
CA LEU A 25 10.19 12.30 11.96
C LEU A 25 11.50 13.08 12.00
N LYS A 26 12.08 13.28 13.20
CA LYS A 26 13.38 13.95 13.36
C LYS A 26 14.52 13.18 12.71
N LEU A 27 14.53 11.86 12.81
CA LEU A 27 15.52 11.00 12.16
C LEU A 27 15.40 11.07 10.64
N ASN A 28 14.17 11.03 10.11
CA ASN A 28 13.90 11.17 8.68
C ASN A 28 14.36 12.54 8.16
N ASP A 29 14.10 13.62 8.89
CA ASP A 29 14.55 14.96 8.51
C ASP A 29 16.10 15.07 8.51
N ALA A 30 16.76 14.46 9.49
CA ALA A 30 18.22 14.42 9.55
C ALA A 30 18.82 13.60 8.38
N VAL A 31 18.23 12.47 8.05
CA VAL A 31 18.66 11.59 6.95
C VAL A 31 18.38 12.22 5.58
N ARG A 32 17.24 12.92 5.42
CA ARG A 32 16.93 13.72 4.21
C ARG A 32 17.93 14.87 4.01
N GLY A 33 18.38 15.50 5.12
CA GLY A 33 19.45 16.53 5.08
C GLY A 33 20.79 16.00 4.56
N LEU A 34 21.02 14.68 4.67
CA LEU A 34 22.20 14.00 4.12
C LEU A 34 21.99 13.48 2.68
N GLY A 35 20.87 13.79 2.03
CA GLY A 35 20.53 13.31 0.69
C GLY A 35 20.16 11.82 0.64
N LEU A 36 19.95 11.18 1.78
CA LEU A 36 19.54 9.78 1.89
C LEU A 36 18.01 9.68 2.02
N LYS A 37 17.38 8.76 1.31
CA LYS A 37 15.99 8.36 1.58
C LYS A 37 16.01 7.26 2.65
N VAL A 38 15.35 7.51 3.79
CA VAL A 38 14.86 6.40 4.62
C VAL A 38 13.72 5.78 3.84
N ALA A 39 13.70 4.47 3.71
CA ALA A 39 12.52 3.76 3.23
C ALA A 39 11.40 4.08 4.24
N ASP A 40 10.46 4.89 3.82
CA ASP A 40 9.29 5.23 4.62
C ASP A 40 8.43 3.97 4.64
N SER A 41 8.59 3.13 5.66
CA SER A 41 7.59 2.12 5.95
C SER A 41 6.36 2.88 6.42
N VAL A 42 5.25 2.69 5.73
CA VAL A 42 3.93 3.17 6.17
C VAL A 42 3.73 2.73 7.62
N ASP A 43 3.33 3.65 8.50
CA ASP A 43 3.07 3.30 9.91
C ASP A 43 1.79 2.48 10.03
N MET A 44 1.87 1.21 9.63
CA MET A 44 0.78 0.24 9.75
C MET A 44 0.38 -0.01 11.21
N GLY A 45 1.22 0.37 12.17
CA GLY A 45 0.88 0.35 13.60
C GLY A 45 -0.22 1.35 13.96
N SER A 46 -0.48 2.36 13.10
CA SER A 46 -1.59 3.30 13.26
C SER A 46 -2.91 2.81 12.66
N LEU A 47 -2.92 1.72 11.90
CA LEU A 47 -4.13 1.12 11.34
C LEU A 47 -5.12 0.77 12.46
N ARG A 48 -6.28 1.43 12.45
CA ARG A 48 -7.29 1.34 13.50
C ARG A 48 -8.38 0.33 13.20
N THR A 49 -8.12 -0.64 12.38
CA THR A 49 -9.10 -1.70 12.16
C THR A 49 -9.22 -2.59 13.40
N ALA A 50 -10.45 -2.90 13.79
CA ALA A 50 -10.72 -3.96 14.75
C ALA A 50 -10.71 -5.35 14.10
N THR A 51 -10.52 -5.41 12.80
CA THR A 51 -10.54 -6.64 12.01
C THR A 51 -9.19 -7.34 12.10
N GLY A 52 -9.17 -8.58 12.55
CA GLY A 52 -8.01 -9.45 12.42
C GLY A 52 -8.03 -10.09 11.03
N PHE A 53 -7.30 -9.52 10.07
CA PHE A 53 -7.23 -10.07 8.72
C PHE A 53 -6.52 -11.41 8.73
N ARG A 54 -7.06 -12.35 7.96
CA ARG A 54 -6.54 -13.71 7.78
C ARG A 54 -5.86 -13.90 6.43
N HIS A 55 -6.13 -13.01 5.48
CA HIS A 55 -5.49 -12.96 4.19
C HIS A 55 -5.07 -11.53 3.87
N VAL A 56 -3.82 -11.35 3.44
CA VAL A 56 -3.26 -10.06 3.03
C VAL A 56 -2.74 -10.18 1.61
N LEU A 57 -3.30 -9.39 0.72
CA LEU A 57 -2.83 -9.20 -0.65
C LEU A 57 -2.00 -7.92 -0.67
N ASP A 58 -0.68 -8.02 -0.79
CA ASP A 58 0.23 -6.86 -0.81
C ASP A 58 0.76 -6.66 -2.24
N VAL A 59 0.38 -5.55 -2.87
CA VAL A 59 0.66 -5.24 -4.29
C VAL A 59 1.64 -4.10 -4.39
N GLY A 60 2.73 -4.31 -5.10
CA GLY A 60 3.85 -3.37 -5.16
C GLY A 60 4.74 -3.48 -3.93
N VAL A 61 5.13 -4.71 -3.64
CA VAL A 61 5.77 -5.08 -2.36
C VAL A 61 7.16 -4.47 -2.19
N ALA A 62 7.92 -4.31 -3.28
CA ALA A 62 9.33 -3.91 -3.25
C ALA A 62 10.14 -4.72 -2.22
N ARG A 63 10.40 -4.17 -1.05
CA ARG A 63 11.14 -4.83 0.04
C ARG A 63 10.27 -5.45 1.12
N GLY A 64 8.96 -5.42 0.94
CA GLY A 64 7.97 -5.87 1.92
C GLY A 64 7.43 -4.75 2.80
N THR A 65 6.31 -5.05 3.46
CA THR A 65 5.63 -4.17 4.42
C THR A 65 5.67 -4.81 5.82
N PRO A 66 6.84 -4.85 6.49
CA PRO A 66 7.03 -5.64 7.72
C PRO A 66 6.08 -5.24 8.85
N ASP A 67 5.73 -3.95 8.99
CA ASP A 67 4.80 -3.48 10.02
C ASP A 67 3.38 -4.01 9.77
N LEU A 68 2.95 -4.13 8.51
CA LEU A 68 1.68 -4.76 8.13
C LEU A 68 1.67 -6.24 8.49
N TYR A 69 2.74 -6.94 8.14
CA TYR A 69 2.83 -8.38 8.41
C TYR A 69 2.93 -8.67 9.91
N ALA A 70 3.64 -7.84 10.67
CA ALA A 70 3.69 -7.95 12.13
C ALA A 70 2.33 -7.69 12.80
N ARG A 71 1.49 -6.86 12.17
CA ARG A 71 0.14 -6.56 12.66
C ARG A 71 -0.80 -7.76 12.56
N PHE A 72 -0.62 -8.60 11.53
CA PHE A 72 -1.45 -9.78 11.26
C PHE A 72 -0.58 -11.04 11.16
N PRO A 73 -0.07 -11.55 12.30
CA PRO A 73 0.91 -12.63 12.32
C PRO A 73 0.38 -13.96 11.77
N GLU A 74 -0.92 -14.19 11.85
CA GLU A 74 -1.57 -15.43 11.41
C GLU A 74 -2.13 -15.33 9.97
N ALA A 75 -1.95 -14.18 9.29
CA ALA A 75 -2.47 -14.02 7.95
C ALA A 75 -1.63 -14.78 6.92
N GLU A 76 -2.30 -15.42 5.96
CA GLU A 76 -1.70 -15.83 4.70
C GLU A 76 -1.38 -14.58 3.87
N ILE A 77 -0.20 -14.55 3.23
CA ILE A 77 0.26 -13.36 2.52
C ILE A 77 0.54 -13.70 1.05
N GLU A 78 -0.13 -13.00 0.15
CA GLU A 78 0.14 -13.00 -1.29
C GLU A 78 0.90 -11.72 -1.65
N LEU A 79 2.13 -11.87 -2.13
CA LEU A 79 3.03 -10.79 -2.51
C LEU A 79 3.04 -10.64 -4.03
N PHE A 80 2.76 -9.44 -4.55
CA PHE A 80 2.80 -9.17 -6.00
C PHE A 80 3.90 -8.14 -6.28
N GLU A 81 4.98 -8.60 -6.95
CA GLU A 81 6.15 -7.78 -7.24
C GLU A 81 6.72 -8.13 -8.62
N PRO A 82 6.67 -7.22 -9.61
CA PRO A 82 7.20 -7.47 -10.95
C PRO A 82 8.72 -7.32 -11.07
N ALA A 83 9.38 -6.55 -10.17
CA ALA A 83 10.78 -6.18 -10.30
C ALA A 83 11.72 -7.24 -9.70
N PRO A 84 12.54 -7.95 -10.54
CA PRO A 84 13.38 -9.06 -10.08
C PRO A 84 14.41 -8.66 -9.02
N GLN A 85 14.80 -7.38 -8.97
CA GLN A 85 15.78 -6.88 -8.01
C GLN A 85 15.34 -7.00 -6.55
N PHE A 86 14.03 -7.16 -6.28
CA PHE A 86 13.50 -7.30 -4.94
C PHE A 86 13.35 -8.75 -4.49
N TYR A 87 13.32 -9.72 -5.42
CA TYR A 87 13.06 -11.13 -5.09
C TYR A 87 14.04 -11.70 -4.05
N PRO A 88 15.37 -11.51 -4.15
CA PRO A 88 16.29 -12.07 -3.17
C PRO A 88 16.03 -11.56 -1.74
N GLY A 89 15.64 -10.28 -1.60
CA GLY A 89 15.29 -9.70 -0.30
C GLY A 89 14.00 -10.26 0.28
N LEU A 90 12.99 -10.47 -0.54
CA LEU A 90 11.72 -11.08 -0.14
C LEU A 90 11.90 -12.55 0.22
N GLU A 91 12.63 -13.32 -0.59
CA GLU A 91 12.89 -14.75 -0.39
C GLU A 91 13.72 -15.03 0.87
N THR A 92 14.66 -14.16 1.21
CA THR A 92 15.50 -14.28 2.42
C THR A 92 14.90 -13.62 3.66
N GLY A 93 13.94 -12.71 3.48
CA GLY A 93 13.22 -12.00 4.53
C GLY A 93 11.86 -12.62 4.84
N VAL A 94 10.79 -11.93 4.48
CA VAL A 94 9.41 -12.28 4.86
C VAL A 94 9.01 -13.72 4.54
N MET A 95 9.44 -14.25 3.39
CA MET A 95 9.08 -15.61 2.97
C MET A 95 9.74 -16.72 3.80
N ARG A 96 10.83 -16.43 4.52
CA ARG A 96 11.42 -17.39 5.47
C ARG A 96 10.70 -17.43 6.81
N GLU A 97 10.10 -16.32 7.17
CA GLU A 97 9.50 -16.13 8.49
C GLU A 97 8.00 -16.46 8.51
N ARG A 98 7.36 -16.48 7.33
CA ARG A 98 5.91 -16.59 7.20
C ARG A 98 5.48 -17.43 6.00
N SER A 99 4.24 -17.92 6.05
CA SER A 99 3.55 -18.49 4.89
C SER A 99 3.21 -17.35 3.93
N CYS A 100 4.00 -17.25 2.84
CA CYS A 100 3.84 -16.23 1.80
C CYS A 100 3.96 -16.88 0.43
N ARG A 101 3.21 -16.34 -0.54
CA ARG A 101 3.38 -16.67 -1.95
C ARG A 101 3.83 -15.43 -2.72
N LEU A 102 4.90 -15.53 -3.49
CA LEU A 102 5.41 -14.43 -4.33
C LEU A 102 4.98 -14.62 -5.78
N HIS A 103 4.21 -13.67 -6.29
CA HIS A 103 3.82 -13.55 -7.68
C HIS A 103 4.75 -12.59 -8.40
N LYS A 104 5.51 -13.12 -9.38
CA LYS A 104 6.58 -12.40 -10.10
C LYS A 104 6.03 -11.72 -11.37
N PHE A 105 4.97 -10.94 -11.23
CA PHE A 105 4.33 -10.16 -12.30
C PHE A 105 3.64 -8.92 -11.72
N ALA A 106 3.33 -7.96 -12.57
CA ALA A 106 2.55 -6.79 -12.21
C ALA A 106 1.04 -7.11 -12.23
N LEU A 107 0.28 -6.37 -11.43
CA LEU A 107 -1.18 -6.35 -11.53
C LEU A 107 -1.64 -5.11 -12.29
N GLY A 108 -2.75 -5.25 -13.04
CA GLY A 108 -3.32 -4.16 -13.81
C GLY A 108 -4.72 -4.45 -14.33
N ALA A 109 -5.29 -3.52 -15.11
CA ALA A 109 -6.67 -3.59 -15.61
C ALA A 109 -6.91 -4.70 -16.65
N THR A 110 -5.84 -5.14 -17.34
CA THR A 110 -5.90 -6.16 -18.40
C THR A 110 -4.68 -7.06 -18.33
N ASP A 111 -4.85 -8.32 -18.73
CA ASP A 111 -3.72 -9.23 -18.92
C ASP A 111 -2.89 -8.80 -20.14
N GLY A 112 -1.58 -8.98 -20.05
CA GLY A 112 -0.65 -8.62 -21.12
C GLY A 112 0.78 -8.47 -20.64
N GLU A 113 1.50 -7.54 -21.24
CA GLU A 113 2.86 -7.16 -20.87
C GLU A 113 2.97 -5.63 -20.78
N ALA A 114 3.86 -5.15 -19.94
CA ALA A 114 4.14 -3.73 -19.80
C ALA A 114 5.64 -3.48 -19.58
N VAL A 115 6.08 -2.26 -19.90
CA VAL A 115 7.44 -1.81 -19.64
C VAL A 115 7.51 -1.29 -18.21
N LEU A 116 8.35 -1.90 -17.40
CA LEU A 116 8.63 -1.51 -16.02
C LEU A 116 9.93 -0.70 -15.97
N HIS A 117 9.88 0.50 -15.44
CA HIS A 117 11.02 1.37 -15.21
C HIS A 117 11.61 1.13 -13.82
N LEU A 118 12.87 0.73 -13.77
CA LEU A 118 13.58 0.42 -12.52
C LEU A 118 14.19 1.70 -11.94
N ALA A 119 13.42 2.46 -11.17
CA ALA A 119 13.79 3.79 -10.68
C ALA A 119 14.85 3.78 -9.53
N GLY A 120 15.68 2.77 -9.47
CA GLY A 120 16.76 2.62 -8.49
C GLY A 120 16.54 1.47 -7.52
N ALA A 121 17.22 1.53 -6.36
CA ALA A 121 17.23 0.42 -5.40
C ALA A 121 15.94 0.24 -4.60
N THR A 122 15.00 1.17 -4.67
CA THR A 122 13.83 1.21 -3.78
C THR A 122 12.50 1.33 -4.48
N SER A 123 12.43 1.62 -5.78
CA SER A 123 11.16 1.79 -6.49
C SER A 123 11.23 1.32 -7.94
N ALA A 124 10.10 0.88 -8.47
CA ALA A 124 9.88 0.57 -9.87
C ALA A 124 8.46 1.01 -10.23
N SER A 125 8.22 1.50 -11.46
CA SER A 125 6.93 2.00 -11.89
C SER A 125 6.63 1.64 -13.33
N LEU A 126 5.37 1.33 -13.63
CA LEU A 126 4.87 1.13 -14.99
C LEU A 126 4.59 2.45 -15.73
N LEU A 127 4.51 3.57 -15.03
CA LEU A 127 4.23 4.88 -15.64
C LEU A 127 5.48 5.60 -16.14
N GLY A 128 6.66 5.05 -15.92
CA GLY A 128 7.92 5.74 -16.18
C GLY A 128 8.24 6.80 -15.13
N THR A 129 9.48 7.25 -15.14
CA THR A 129 9.93 8.28 -14.18
C THR A 129 9.90 9.63 -14.86
N GLN A 130 8.75 10.29 -14.84
CA GLN A 130 8.58 11.61 -15.46
C GLN A 130 9.31 12.76 -14.73
N ASP A 131 9.78 12.52 -13.49
CA ASP A 131 10.24 13.60 -12.60
C ASP A 131 11.73 13.92 -12.63
N LYS A 132 12.54 13.29 -13.49
CA LYS A 132 13.98 13.58 -13.52
C LYS A 132 14.50 13.76 -14.96
N PRO A 133 14.41 14.97 -15.53
CA PRO A 133 15.02 15.27 -16.81
C PRO A 133 16.51 14.87 -16.84
N GLY A 134 16.90 14.08 -17.85
CA GLY A 134 18.30 13.65 -18.05
C GLY A 134 18.72 12.38 -17.30
N ARG A 135 17.83 11.67 -16.61
CA ARG A 135 18.09 10.31 -16.07
C ARG A 135 17.40 9.24 -16.92
N THR A 136 18.18 8.35 -17.49
CA THR A 136 17.68 7.12 -18.11
C THR A 136 17.69 6.01 -17.06
N PHE A 137 16.54 5.40 -16.82
CA PHE A 137 16.45 4.25 -15.91
C PHE A 137 16.42 2.95 -16.74
N PRO A 138 17.01 1.87 -16.25
CA PRO A 138 16.84 0.57 -16.87
C PRO A 138 15.35 0.22 -16.96
N VAL A 139 14.99 -0.41 -18.07
CA VAL A 139 13.61 -0.89 -18.30
C VAL A 139 13.62 -2.39 -18.56
N ILE A 140 12.58 -3.07 -18.13
CA ILE A 140 12.35 -4.48 -18.43
C ILE A 140 10.89 -4.66 -18.86
N THR A 141 10.61 -5.67 -19.67
CA THR A 141 9.24 -6.09 -19.95
C THR A 141 8.81 -7.09 -18.89
N VAL A 142 7.64 -6.88 -18.30
CA VAL A 142 7.08 -7.76 -17.27
C VAL A 142 5.66 -8.19 -17.64
N PRO A 143 5.24 -9.40 -17.28
CA PRO A 143 3.84 -9.80 -17.41
C PRO A 143 2.95 -8.93 -16.53
N VAL A 144 1.76 -8.61 -17.03
CA VAL A 144 0.68 -7.97 -16.29
C VAL A 144 -0.50 -8.94 -16.22
N ARG A 145 -1.13 -9.04 -15.07
CA ARG A 145 -2.32 -9.87 -14.86
C ARG A 145 -3.39 -9.08 -14.14
N ARG A 146 -4.65 -9.43 -14.40
CA ARG A 146 -5.76 -9.00 -13.55
C ARG A 146 -5.74 -9.80 -12.25
N LEU A 147 -5.99 -9.13 -11.12
CA LEU A 147 -6.03 -9.82 -9.83
C LEU A 147 -7.17 -10.85 -9.77
N ASP A 148 -8.34 -10.52 -10.34
CA ASP A 148 -9.51 -11.40 -10.41
C ASP A 148 -9.38 -12.57 -11.41
N HIS A 149 -8.33 -12.60 -12.23
CA HIS A 149 -7.93 -13.77 -13.02
C HIS A 149 -6.91 -14.66 -12.30
N VAL A 150 -6.18 -14.10 -11.32
CA VAL A 150 -5.17 -14.82 -10.52
C VAL A 150 -5.78 -15.51 -9.31
N LEU A 151 -6.71 -14.82 -8.62
CA LEU A 151 -7.37 -15.29 -7.40
C LEU A 151 -8.89 -15.25 -7.57
N ARG A 152 -9.56 -16.24 -7.00
CA ARG A 152 -11.02 -16.27 -6.89
C ARG A 152 -11.44 -15.92 -5.49
N ALA A 153 -12.65 -15.43 -5.31
CA ALA A 153 -13.21 -15.12 -3.98
C ALA A 153 -13.15 -16.31 -3.00
N ALA A 154 -13.26 -17.54 -3.52
CA ALA A 154 -13.17 -18.77 -2.71
C ALA A 154 -11.74 -19.11 -2.26
N ASP A 155 -10.73 -18.51 -2.86
CA ASP A 155 -9.32 -18.71 -2.51
C ASP A 155 -8.89 -17.81 -1.33
N LEU A 156 -9.75 -16.83 -0.92
CA LEU A 156 -9.45 -15.90 0.14
C LEU A 156 -9.96 -16.41 1.50
N ASP A 157 -9.05 -16.54 2.47
CA ASP A 157 -9.42 -16.73 3.87
C ASP A 157 -9.82 -15.37 4.48
N ARG A 158 -11.09 -15.18 4.73
CA ARG A 158 -11.65 -13.90 5.20
C ARG A 158 -11.58 -13.74 6.72
N PRO A 159 -11.43 -12.53 7.24
CA PRO A 159 -11.39 -11.23 6.55
C PRO A 159 -10.12 -11.01 5.74
N ALA A 160 -10.24 -10.44 4.53
CA ALA A 160 -9.15 -10.20 3.61
C ALA A 160 -8.85 -8.70 3.43
N LEU A 161 -7.56 -8.38 3.37
CA LEU A 161 -7.04 -7.02 3.14
C LEU A 161 -6.30 -6.96 1.81
N LEU A 162 -6.59 -5.95 1.00
CA LEU A 162 -5.84 -5.60 -0.19
C LEU A 162 -5.05 -4.30 0.05
N LYS A 163 -3.71 -4.37 0.01
CA LYS A 163 -2.84 -3.18 -0.01
C LYS A 163 -2.31 -2.96 -1.42
N ILE A 164 -2.37 -1.73 -1.90
CA ILE A 164 -1.90 -1.31 -3.23
C ILE A 164 -0.96 -0.12 -3.10
N ASP A 165 0.28 -0.29 -3.59
CA ASP A 165 1.34 0.70 -3.53
C ASP A 165 2.24 0.47 -4.76
N THR A 166 1.82 0.98 -5.92
CA THR A 166 2.39 0.66 -7.22
C THR A 166 3.00 1.85 -7.95
N GLU A 167 3.23 2.95 -7.20
CA GLU A 167 3.88 4.15 -7.72
C GLU A 167 3.14 4.74 -8.93
N GLY A 168 1.80 4.79 -8.84
CA GLY A 168 0.93 5.46 -9.82
C GLY A 168 0.05 4.54 -10.67
N TYR A 169 0.06 3.22 -10.46
CA TYR A 169 -0.74 2.26 -11.23
C TYR A 169 -1.94 1.71 -10.43
N GLU A 170 -2.26 2.32 -9.29
CA GLU A 170 -3.24 1.86 -8.29
C GLU A 170 -4.64 1.71 -8.89
N LEU A 171 -5.09 2.67 -9.72
CA LEU A 171 -6.40 2.59 -10.38
C LEU A 171 -6.50 1.37 -11.30
N ALA A 172 -5.45 1.09 -12.07
CA ALA A 172 -5.42 -0.07 -12.96
C ALA A 172 -5.44 -1.40 -12.19
N VAL A 173 -4.78 -1.46 -11.03
CA VAL A 173 -4.85 -2.62 -10.12
C VAL A 173 -6.27 -2.81 -9.61
N LEU A 174 -6.94 -1.76 -9.15
CA LEU A 174 -8.33 -1.83 -8.68
C LEU A 174 -9.30 -2.27 -9.79
N GLN A 175 -9.12 -1.77 -11.01
CA GLN A 175 -9.90 -2.21 -12.19
C GLN A 175 -9.71 -3.69 -12.49
N GLY A 176 -8.49 -4.23 -12.30
CA GLY A 176 -8.19 -5.65 -12.45
C GLY A 176 -8.61 -6.51 -11.25
N ALA A 177 -9.03 -5.88 -10.16
CA ALA A 177 -9.52 -6.55 -8.96
C ALA A 177 -11.05 -6.51 -8.81
N GLU A 178 -11.76 -5.85 -9.72
CA GLU A 178 -13.17 -5.45 -9.54
C GLU A 178 -14.08 -6.63 -9.18
N ALA A 179 -13.92 -7.78 -9.87
CA ALA A 179 -14.71 -8.98 -9.55
C ALA A 179 -14.33 -9.63 -8.20
N LEU A 180 -13.14 -9.33 -7.67
CA LEU A 180 -12.67 -9.84 -6.38
C LEU A 180 -13.03 -8.91 -5.21
N LEU A 181 -13.25 -7.59 -5.46
CA LEU A 181 -13.59 -6.61 -4.43
C LEU A 181 -14.74 -7.04 -3.52
N PRO A 182 -15.80 -7.75 -3.97
CA PRO A 182 -16.84 -8.28 -3.08
C PRO A 182 -16.33 -9.22 -1.99
N ALA A 183 -15.18 -9.86 -2.14
CA ALA A 183 -14.57 -10.75 -1.16
C ALA A 183 -13.48 -10.07 -0.30
N ILE A 184 -13.13 -8.81 -0.57
CA ILE A 184 -12.19 -8.00 0.19
C ILE A 184 -12.95 -7.23 1.28
N ASP A 185 -12.41 -7.17 2.50
CA ASP A 185 -13.03 -6.51 3.65
C ASP A 185 -12.47 -5.11 3.90
N ALA A 186 -11.18 -4.89 3.56
CA ALA A 186 -10.55 -3.58 3.60
C ALA A 186 -9.55 -3.40 2.45
N VAL A 187 -9.36 -2.15 2.04
CA VAL A 187 -8.38 -1.75 1.02
C VAL A 187 -7.51 -0.62 1.56
N ILE A 188 -6.20 -0.75 1.42
CA ILE A 188 -5.25 0.33 1.65
C ILE A 188 -4.65 0.71 0.30
N VAL A 189 -4.74 1.98 -0.07
CA VAL A 189 -4.22 2.47 -1.35
C VAL A 189 -3.30 3.65 -1.11
N GLU A 190 -2.08 3.59 -1.66
CA GLU A 190 -1.23 4.76 -1.80
C GLU A 190 -1.77 5.64 -2.93
N VAL A 191 -2.33 6.79 -2.60
CA VAL A 191 -2.97 7.69 -3.56
C VAL A 191 -2.09 8.91 -3.82
N HIS A 192 -1.57 9.00 -5.03
CA HIS A 192 -0.75 10.12 -5.46
C HIS A 192 -1.60 11.34 -5.85
N LEU A 193 -1.18 12.53 -5.41
CA LEU A 193 -1.82 13.79 -5.71
C LEU A 193 -0.96 14.60 -6.69
N GLY A 194 -1.49 14.88 -7.86
CA GLY A 194 -0.81 15.72 -8.84
C GLY A 194 -1.09 15.35 -10.28
N LYS A 195 -0.54 16.17 -11.21
CA LYS A 195 -0.78 16.00 -12.64
C LYS A 195 0.08 14.92 -13.30
N ALA A 196 1.07 14.38 -12.58
CA ALA A 196 2.05 13.45 -13.13
C ALA A 196 1.52 12.01 -13.25
N TYR A 197 0.41 11.70 -12.58
CA TYR A 197 -0.15 10.36 -12.52
C TYR A 197 -1.32 10.16 -13.48
N ALA A 198 -1.51 8.92 -13.93
CA ALA A 198 -2.50 8.58 -14.97
C ALA A 198 -3.95 8.62 -14.47
N TYR A 199 -4.18 8.84 -13.17
CA TYR A 199 -5.50 8.89 -12.57
C TYR A 199 -5.70 10.11 -11.66
N ARG A 200 -6.93 10.40 -11.30
CA ARG A 200 -7.32 11.37 -10.28
C ARG A 200 -7.77 10.62 -9.02
N PRO A 201 -7.46 11.12 -7.81
CA PRO A 201 -7.87 10.49 -6.53
C PRO A 201 -9.37 10.14 -6.47
N GLN A 202 -10.22 10.97 -7.10
CA GLN A 202 -11.66 10.70 -7.18
C GLN A 202 -11.98 9.36 -7.83
N GLN A 203 -11.20 8.91 -8.82
CA GLN A 203 -11.45 7.64 -9.52
C GLN A 203 -11.20 6.42 -8.61
N ILE A 204 -10.33 6.54 -7.59
CA ILE A 204 -10.17 5.51 -6.56
C ILE A 204 -11.44 5.39 -5.70
N LEU A 205 -12.03 6.54 -5.31
CA LEU A 205 -13.30 6.56 -4.59
C LEU A 205 -14.44 6.01 -5.45
N ASP A 206 -14.51 6.42 -6.72
CA ASP A 206 -15.57 6.04 -7.65
C ASP A 206 -15.60 4.52 -7.92
N ILE A 207 -14.43 3.85 -7.94
CA ILE A 207 -14.36 2.40 -8.14
C ILE A 207 -14.68 1.61 -6.86
N LEU A 208 -14.34 2.13 -5.68
CA LEU A 208 -14.53 1.45 -4.40
C LEU A 208 -15.95 1.62 -3.83
N ALA A 209 -16.56 2.80 -4.00
CA ALA A 209 -17.86 3.11 -3.43
C ALA A 209 -19.01 2.17 -3.87
N PRO A 210 -19.13 1.75 -5.14
CA PRO A 210 -20.17 0.80 -5.58
C PRO A 210 -20.07 -0.57 -4.88
N HIS A 211 -18.87 -0.93 -4.41
CA HIS A 211 -18.64 -2.17 -3.66
C HIS A 211 -18.84 -2.01 -2.15
N GLY A 212 -19.35 -0.85 -1.70
CA GLY A 212 -19.69 -0.56 -0.32
C GLY A 212 -18.51 -0.12 0.55
N PHE A 213 -17.35 0.20 -0.04
CA PHE A 213 -16.22 0.74 0.71
C PHE A 213 -16.41 2.23 1.01
N ALA A 214 -16.07 2.61 2.24
CA ALA A 214 -16.00 4.00 2.67
C ALA A 214 -14.56 4.34 3.12
N LEU A 215 -14.09 5.55 2.85
CA LEU A 215 -12.84 6.04 3.38
C LEU A 215 -12.98 6.22 4.90
N VAL A 216 -12.18 5.50 5.67
CA VAL A 216 -12.27 5.48 7.15
C VAL A 216 -11.05 6.07 7.84
N ASP A 217 -9.87 6.06 7.20
CA ASP A 217 -8.65 6.61 7.78
C ASP A 217 -7.64 7.01 6.69
N VAL A 218 -6.62 7.78 7.08
CA VAL A 218 -5.41 8.07 6.32
C VAL A 218 -4.22 7.76 7.23
N LEU A 219 -3.41 6.76 6.85
CA LEU A 219 -2.31 6.26 7.69
C LEU A 219 -1.10 7.17 7.65
N ASP A 220 -0.70 7.59 6.45
CA ASP A 220 0.44 8.46 6.24
C ASP A 220 0.17 9.50 5.15
N THR A 221 0.96 10.57 5.17
CA THR A 221 0.91 11.63 4.17
C THR A 221 2.32 12.06 3.80
N GLU A 222 2.64 12.01 2.52
CA GLU A 222 3.86 12.63 2.03
C GLU A 222 3.62 14.12 1.74
N VAL A 223 4.48 14.97 2.29
CA VAL A 223 4.41 16.42 2.04
C VAL A 223 5.70 16.90 1.38
N ARG A 224 5.60 17.43 0.16
CA ARG A 224 6.71 18.08 -0.56
C ARG A 224 6.33 19.54 -0.85
N ASN A 225 7.25 20.45 -0.61
CA ASN A 225 7.04 21.88 -0.85
C ASN A 225 5.73 22.43 -0.23
N ARG A 226 5.40 22.01 1.01
CA ARG A 226 4.19 22.38 1.75
C ARG A 226 2.87 21.91 1.10
N ARG A 227 2.92 20.95 0.19
CA ARG A 227 1.74 20.32 -0.41
C ARG A 227 1.76 18.83 -0.14
N VAL A 228 0.62 18.28 0.17
CA VAL A 228 0.46 16.81 0.22
C VAL A 228 0.62 16.29 -1.20
N THR A 229 1.48 15.30 -1.39
CA THR A 229 1.79 14.70 -2.68
C THR A 229 1.35 13.24 -2.75
N CYS A 230 1.21 12.59 -1.61
CA CYS A 230 0.75 11.22 -1.52
C CYS A 230 -0.01 10.97 -0.20
N LEU A 231 -0.95 10.02 -0.21
CA LEU A 231 -1.79 9.63 0.92
C LEU A 231 -1.96 8.11 0.94
N ASP A 232 -1.72 7.49 2.10
CA ASP A 232 -2.12 6.09 2.34
C ASP A 232 -3.56 6.07 2.87
N MET A 233 -4.52 5.87 1.98
CA MET A 233 -5.95 5.87 2.30
C MET A 233 -6.43 4.47 2.69
N VAL A 234 -7.22 4.38 3.76
CA VAL A 234 -7.85 3.14 4.23
C VAL A 234 -9.33 3.17 3.94
N PHE A 235 -9.79 2.15 3.26
CA PHE A 235 -11.20 1.94 2.94
C PHE A 235 -11.68 0.65 3.61
N GLU A 236 -12.82 0.72 4.29
CA GLU A 236 -13.48 -0.45 4.88
C GLU A 236 -14.95 -0.45 4.50
N ARG A 237 -15.56 -1.64 4.52
CA ARG A 237 -17.01 -1.73 4.46
C ARG A 237 -17.58 -1.49 5.84
N PRO A 238 -18.63 -0.64 5.96
CA PRO A 238 -19.38 -0.53 7.20
C PRO A 238 -19.88 -1.92 7.61
N ARG A 239 -19.58 -2.32 8.84
CA ARG A 239 -20.15 -3.54 9.40
C ARG A 239 -21.64 -3.29 9.60
N THR A 240 -22.48 -4.03 8.90
CA THR A 240 -23.89 -4.16 9.27
C THR A 240 -23.91 -4.90 10.61
N GLY A 241 -24.22 -4.14 11.68
CA GLY A 241 -24.37 -4.65 13.04
C GLY A 241 -25.50 -5.68 13.15
#